data_b8c6f45e1fea8154a7150ed8333c9326
#
_entry.id   b8c6f45e1fea8154a7150ed8333c9326
#
_cell.length_a   1.000
_cell.length_b   1.000
_cell.length_c   1.000
_cell.angle_alpha   90.00
_cell.angle_beta   90.00
_cell.angle_gamma   90.00
#
_symmetry.space_group_name_H-M   'P 1'
#
loop_
_entity.id
_entity.type
_entity.pdbx_description
1 polymer ?
#
loop_
_entity_poly.entity_id
_entity_poly.type
_entity_poly.pdbx_seq_one_letter_code
_entity_poly.pdbx_strand_id
1 'polypeptide(L)'
;MNKIAKTIIWSLLALILLPEASAWAQPGPKEAAAMSVRKLDEGLYYMEYKGDDGYAGLMASGGGRSAGELSGYVMRFLFQGLRQPQAGNPAPADFGCSALTTRTPDGGVLMGRNFDFNSATGIVLHTVPEQGYETYTTFNTNFLGFGDGWLPEGMQNQFMALATLFFALDGINEKGLAVADLMAGDDAQTHQDSGKPSLTTTSAICYLLKNAATVDEALDLLRSIDMHSDIGAAHHYAIADASGRSVVVEYVEDRMEVVESAAVANHYLCAAKLNVGLVEGDHRYDYLFRQIDATGGVMDAQQLTEAMAAVSQPEQEGKFLGTAWTMVMDLTPPSVTYYSRRHFDKPFHFSFERE
;
A
#
# COMPACT_ATOMS: atom_id res chain seq x y z
N MET A 1 50.64 24.98 42.47
CA MET A 1 49.89 24.27 41.38
C MET A 1 49.69 25.27 40.28
N ASN A 2 50.33 24.98 39.16
CA ASN A 2 50.61 25.93 38.08
C ASN A 2 49.35 26.32 37.26
N LYS A 3 49.24 27.60 36.90
CA LYS A 3 48.21 28.19 36.04
C LYS A 3 48.10 27.55 34.66
N ILE A 4 49.08 26.76 34.26
CA ILE A 4 49.10 26.05 32.95
C ILE A 4 48.20 24.82 32.95
N ALA A 5 47.94 24.18 34.09
CA ALA A 5 47.06 22.99 34.18
C ALA A 5 45.55 23.33 34.09
N LYS A 6 45.18 24.60 34.31
CA LYS A 6 43.75 25.02 34.20
C LYS A 6 43.32 25.38 32.78
N THR A 7 44.25 25.74 31.92
CA THR A 7 43.91 26.16 30.53
C THR A 7 43.75 24.97 29.59
N ILE A 8 44.36 23.81 29.91
CA ILE A 8 44.23 22.58 29.10
C ILE A 8 42.93 21.83 29.40
N ILE A 9 42.34 21.99 30.57
CA ILE A 9 41.07 21.33 30.94
C ILE A 9 39.87 22.04 30.31
N TRP A 10 39.96 23.34 30.01
CA TRP A 10 38.87 24.08 29.35
C TRP A 10 38.86 23.93 27.83
N SER A 11 39.98 23.61 27.21
CA SER A 11 40.04 23.32 25.76
C SER A 11 39.60 21.91 25.38
N LEU A 12 39.56 20.96 26.34
CA LEU A 12 39.04 19.61 26.12
C LEU A 12 37.53 19.47 26.45
N LEU A 13 36.96 20.41 27.25
CA LEU A 13 35.52 20.43 27.52
C LEU A 13 34.71 21.22 26.47
N ALA A 14 35.36 22.03 25.64
CA ALA A 14 34.70 22.74 24.53
C ALA A 14 34.52 21.89 23.28
N LEU A 15 35.08 20.66 23.23
CA LEU A 15 34.92 19.71 22.11
C LEU A 15 33.84 18.65 22.36
N ILE A 16 33.15 18.69 23.52
CA ILE A 16 32.12 17.67 23.87
C ILE A 16 30.69 18.26 23.86
N LEU A 17 30.56 19.57 23.60
CA LEU A 17 29.25 20.23 23.44
C LEU A 17 29.12 20.87 22.05
N LEU A 18 29.40 20.10 21.00
CA LEU A 18 28.72 20.31 19.74
C LEU A 18 27.34 19.65 19.89
N PRO A 19 26.25 20.40 19.69
CA PRO A 19 24.95 19.77 19.71
C PRO A 19 24.93 18.69 18.62
N GLU A 20 24.54 17.48 19.00
CA GLU A 20 24.09 16.44 18.03
C GLU A 20 22.79 16.87 17.31
N ALA A 21 22.62 18.15 17.09
CA ALA A 21 21.58 18.72 16.29
C ALA A 21 22.16 18.94 14.90
N SER A 22 21.73 18.09 13.97
CA SER A 22 21.88 18.23 12.53
C SER A 22 22.86 17.30 11.83
N ALA A 23 22.64 16.00 11.93
CA ALA A 23 23.09 15.10 10.87
C ALA A 23 21.89 14.50 10.10
N TRP A 24 20.76 15.18 10.11
CA TRP A 24 19.77 14.99 9.08
C TRP A 24 20.29 15.80 7.88
N ALA A 25 20.82 15.09 6.87
CA ALA A 25 21.07 15.74 5.60
C ALA A 25 19.74 16.39 5.20
N GLN A 26 19.71 17.71 5.11
CA GLN A 26 18.55 18.37 4.52
C GLN A 26 18.43 17.83 3.11
N PRO A 27 17.23 17.39 2.65
CA PRO A 27 17.06 16.99 1.27
C PRO A 27 17.63 18.11 0.40
N GLY A 28 18.46 17.75 -0.57
CA GLY A 28 19.02 18.71 -1.50
C GLY A 28 17.90 19.45 -2.25
N PRO A 29 18.17 20.62 -2.84
CA PRO A 29 17.13 21.40 -3.53
C PRO A 29 16.35 20.63 -4.62
N LYS A 30 16.95 19.60 -5.21
CA LYS A 30 16.29 18.70 -6.17
C LYS A 30 15.27 17.77 -5.50
N GLU A 31 15.60 17.21 -4.36
CA GLU A 31 14.74 16.28 -3.60
C GLU A 31 13.57 17.01 -2.94
N ALA A 32 13.80 18.22 -2.41
CA ALA A 32 12.74 19.04 -1.84
C ALA A 32 11.74 19.56 -2.90
N ALA A 33 12.17 19.74 -4.15
CA ALA A 33 11.32 20.18 -5.25
C ALA A 33 10.49 19.04 -5.87
N ALA A 34 10.89 17.79 -5.63
CA ALA A 34 10.26 16.59 -6.19
C ALA A 34 9.21 15.96 -5.26
N MET A 35 8.98 16.52 -4.08
CA MET A 35 8.06 15.98 -3.08
C MET A 35 7.10 17.06 -2.58
N SER A 36 5.81 16.78 -2.61
CA SER A 36 4.78 17.59 -1.97
C SER A 36 3.84 16.71 -1.16
N VAL A 37 3.57 17.08 0.08
CA VAL A 37 2.60 16.38 0.94
C VAL A 37 1.50 17.34 1.33
N ARG A 38 0.24 16.95 1.11
CA ARG A 38 -0.94 17.74 1.50
C ARG A 38 -1.99 16.86 2.18
N LYS A 39 -2.64 17.39 3.18
CA LYS A 39 -3.78 16.73 3.82
C LYS A 39 -4.99 16.81 2.89
N LEU A 40 -5.63 15.67 2.66
CA LEU A 40 -6.90 15.59 1.92
C LEU A 40 -8.08 15.65 2.89
N ASP A 41 -8.04 14.80 3.92
CA ASP A 41 -9.05 14.69 4.96
C ASP A 41 -8.43 14.20 6.27
N GLU A 42 -9.23 13.99 7.30
CA GLU A 42 -8.76 13.36 8.54
C GLU A 42 -8.24 11.96 8.25
N GLY A 43 -6.96 11.71 8.62
CA GLY A 43 -6.30 10.43 8.40
C GLY A 43 -5.97 10.10 6.95
N LEU A 44 -6.16 11.02 5.99
CA LEU A 44 -5.82 10.80 4.58
C LEU A 44 -4.98 11.96 4.03
N TYR A 45 -3.83 11.61 3.47
CA TYR A 45 -2.86 12.54 2.89
C TYR A 45 -2.56 12.17 1.44
N TYR A 46 -2.16 13.15 0.65
CA TYR A 46 -1.64 12.97 -0.70
C TYR A 46 -0.18 13.34 -0.73
N MET A 47 0.62 12.53 -1.40
CA MET A 47 2.03 12.80 -1.66
C MET A 47 2.33 12.56 -3.13
N GLU A 48 3.13 13.44 -3.73
CA GLU A 48 3.67 13.27 -5.08
C GLU A 48 5.17 13.09 -5.01
N TYR A 49 5.68 12.14 -5.81
CA TYR A 49 7.11 11.87 -5.95
C TYR A 49 7.47 11.72 -7.44
N LYS A 50 8.51 12.42 -7.87
CA LYS A 50 9.04 12.32 -9.25
C LYS A 50 10.54 12.00 -9.18
N GLY A 51 10.98 10.95 -9.87
CA GLY A 51 12.39 10.59 -9.97
C GLY A 51 12.67 9.11 -9.75
N ASP A 52 13.94 8.79 -9.45
CA ASP A 52 14.35 7.43 -9.10
C ASP A 52 13.70 7.01 -7.79
N ASP A 53 12.85 6.01 -7.84
CA ASP A 53 12.12 5.47 -6.69
C ASP A 53 12.88 4.36 -5.95
N GLY A 54 14.09 4.02 -6.39
CA GLY A 54 14.96 3.01 -5.79
C GLY A 54 14.52 1.56 -5.99
N TYR A 55 13.40 1.31 -6.66
CA TYR A 55 12.85 -0.04 -6.76
C TYR A 55 13.68 -0.99 -7.62
N ALA A 56 14.27 -0.48 -8.71
CA ALA A 56 15.21 -1.25 -9.55
C ALA A 56 16.43 -1.72 -8.74
N GLY A 57 16.96 -0.85 -7.87
CA GLY A 57 18.06 -1.18 -6.96
C GLY A 57 17.66 -2.21 -5.90
N LEU A 58 16.43 -2.14 -5.36
CA LEU A 58 15.89 -3.15 -4.45
C LEU A 58 15.89 -4.52 -5.12
N MET A 59 15.32 -4.65 -6.32
CA MET A 59 15.25 -5.91 -7.05
C MET A 59 16.65 -6.44 -7.41
N ALA A 60 17.56 -5.57 -7.83
CA ALA A 60 18.95 -5.94 -8.12
C ALA A 60 19.72 -6.44 -6.88
N SER A 61 19.32 -6.01 -5.67
CA SER A 61 19.90 -6.48 -4.41
C SER A 61 19.32 -7.80 -3.91
N GLY A 62 18.34 -8.39 -4.63
CA GLY A 62 17.64 -9.62 -4.23
C GLY A 62 16.34 -9.37 -3.47
N GLY A 63 15.89 -8.12 -3.33
CA GLY A 63 14.66 -7.76 -2.63
C GLY A 63 14.79 -7.78 -1.11
N GLY A 64 13.74 -8.24 -0.41
CA GLY A 64 13.71 -8.40 1.05
C GLY A 64 12.61 -9.37 1.49
N ARG A 65 12.94 -10.24 2.45
CA ARG A 65 12.07 -11.32 2.96
C ARG A 65 11.15 -10.88 4.11
N SER A 66 11.32 -9.66 4.59
CA SER A 66 10.57 -9.13 5.72
C SER A 66 10.49 -7.61 5.67
N ALA A 67 9.50 -7.04 6.35
CA ALA A 67 9.40 -5.59 6.51
C ALA A 67 10.69 -4.97 7.10
N GLY A 68 11.40 -5.69 7.98
CA GLY A 68 12.68 -5.25 8.55
C GLY A 68 13.81 -5.17 7.53
N GLU A 69 13.96 -6.18 6.65
CA GLU A 69 14.96 -6.18 5.57
C GLU A 69 14.67 -5.09 4.56
N LEU A 70 13.40 -4.95 4.14
CA LEU A 70 12.95 -3.89 3.24
C LEU A 70 13.18 -2.51 3.85
N SER A 71 12.80 -2.30 5.12
CA SER A 71 13.06 -1.05 5.84
C SER A 71 14.56 -0.73 5.88
N GLY A 72 15.40 -1.75 6.06
CA GLY A 72 16.87 -1.60 5.99
C GLY A 72 17.35 -1.11 4.63
N TYR A 73 16.77 -1.60 3.53
CA TYR A 73 17.06 -1.09 2.18
C TYR A 73 16.54 0.35 2.00
N VAL A 74 15.27 0.59 2.33
CA VAL A 74 14.62 1.90 2.23
C VAL A 74 15.40 2.97 2.99
N MET A 75 15.84 2.66 4.21
CA MET A 75 16.64 3.58 5.02
C MET A 75 18.01 3.88 4.38
N ARG A 76 18.67 2.88 3.77
CA ARG A 76 19.91 3.13 3.02
C ARG A 76 19.68 3.99 1.79
N PHE A 77 18.60 3.73 1.05
CA PHE A 77 18.23 4.48 -0.14
C PHE A 77 17.91 5.95 0.20
N LEU A 78 17.04 6.18 1.18
CA LEU A 78 16.59 7.52 1.55
C LEU A 78 17.68 8.31 2.29
N PHE A 79 18.43 7.69 3.20
CA PHE A 79 19.34 8.39 4.10
C PHE A 79 20.82 8.20 3.75
N GLN A 80 21.17 7.53 2.65
CA GLN A 80 22.55 7.34 2.19
C GLN A 80 23.53 6.91 3.31
N GLY A 81 23.06 6.05 4.24
CA GLY A 81 23.90 5.52 5.32
C GLY A 81 23.85 6.26 6.66
N LEU A 82 22.97 7.23 6.85
CA LEU A 82 22.74 7.85 8.16
C LEU A 82 22.03 6.87 9.14
N ARG A 83 22.19 7.10 10.43
CA ARG A 83 21.76 6.19 11.51
C ARG A 83 20.25 5.96 11.47
N GLN A 84 19.84 4.68 11.53
CA GLN A 84 18.46 4.20 11.35
C GLN A 84 17.57 4.44 12.57
N PRO A 85 16.31 4.90 12.41
CA PRO A 85 15.25 4.61 13.38
C PRO A 85 14.91 3.11 13.35
N GLN A 86 14.64 2.49 14.49
CA GLN A 86 14.15 1.11 14.52
C GLN A 86 12.66 1.12 14.18
N ALA A 87 12.29 0.40 13.11
CA ALA A 87 10.90 0.09 12.82
C ALA A 87 10.38 -0.91 13.88
N GLY A 88 9.22 -0.62 14.47
CA GLY A 88 8.51 -1.56 15.33
C GLY A 88 7.78 -2.62 14.50
N ASN A 89 7.54 -3.80 15.06
CA ASN A 89 6.64 -4.77 14.44
C ASN A 89 5.20 -4.28 14.65
N PRO A 90 4.38 -4.19 13.58
CA PRO A 90 2.97 -3.90 13.74
C PRO A 90 2.28 -5.01 14.56
N ALA A 91 1.35 -4.65 15.43
CA ALA A 91 0.55 -5.62 16.16
C ALA A 91 -0.51 -6.24 15.23
N PRO A 92 -0.88 -7.53 15.43
CA PRO A 92 -2.02 -8.11 14.75
C PRO A 92 -3.27 -7.28 15.05
N ALA A 93 -4.07 -7.01 14.06
CA ALA A 93 -5.28 -6.18 14.21
C ALA A 93 -6.44 -6.81 13.42
N ASP A 94 -7.67 -6.47 13.83
CA ASP A 94 -8.86 -6.87 13.09
C ASP A 94 -8.93 -6.05 11.80
N PHE A 95 -8.86 -6.74 10.67
CA PHE A 95 -8.97 -6.18 9.34
C PHE A 95 -10.31 -6.57 8.72
N GLY A 96 -10.86 -5.67 7.93
CA GLY A 96 -11.89 -5.99 6.96
C GLY A 96 -11.51 -5.39 5.62
N CYS A 97 -11.80 -6.08 4.56
CA CYS A 97 -11.56 -5.57 3.21
C CYS A 97 -12.60 -6.13 2.26
N SER A 98 -12.85 -5.43 1.16
CA SER A 98 -13.66 -5.95 0.05
C SER A 98 -13.22 -5.30 -1.26
N ALA A 99 -13.35 -6.04 -2.36
CA ALA A 99 -13.14 -5.51 -3.70
C ALA A 99 -14.18 -6.08 -4.68
N LEU A 100 -14.50 -5.28 -5.70
CA LEU A 100 -15.44 -5.61 -6.76
C LEU A 100 -14.96 -5.03 -8.08
N THR A 101 -14.83 -5.87 -9.11
CA THR A 101 -14.57 -5.46 -10.49
C THR A 101 -15.84 -5.57 -11.32
N THR A 102 -16.12 -4.57 -12.16
CA THR A 102 -17.31 -4.53 -13.02
C THR A 102 -16.99 -3.87 -14.37
N ARG A 103 -17.85 -4.07 -15.35
CA ARG A 103 -17.79 -3.32 -16.61
C ARG A 103 -18.70 -2.10 -16.55
N THR A 104 -18.34 -1.07 -17.30
CA THR A 104 -19.22 0.10 -17.47
C THR A 104 -20.19 -0.13 -18.63
N PRO A 105 -21.32 0.60 -18.70
CA PRO A 105 -22.27 0.49 -19.81
C PRO A 105 -21.70 0.79 -21.20
N ASP A 106 -20.62 1.56 -21.27
CA ASP A 106 -19.86 1.90 -22.47
C ASP A 106 -18.68 0.95 -22.76
N GLY A 107 -18.54 -0.12 -21.96
CA GLY A 107 -17.57 -1.19 -22.17
C GLY A 107 -16.24 -0.99 -21.46
N GLY A 108 -16.08 0.06 -20.66
CA GLY A 108 -14.94 0.26 -19.77
C GLY A 108 -14.92 -0.73 -18.60
N VAL A 109 -13.97 -0.57 -17.69
CA VAL A 109 -13.78 -1.42 -16.52
C VAL A 109 -13.55 -0.56 -15.27
N LEU A 110 -14.24 -0.90 -14.19
CA LEU A 110 -14.09 -0.28 -12.88
C LEU A 110 -13.70 -1.32 -11.84
N MET A 111 -12.89 -0.92 -10.85
CA MET A 111 -12.64 -1.71 -9.65
C MET A 111 -12.87 -0.85 -8.40
N GLY A 112 -13.76 -1.33 -7.52
CA GLY A 112 -14.01 -0.75 -6.18
C GLY A 112 -13.22 -1.51 -5.12
N ARG A 113 -12.75 -0.79 -4.07
CA ARG A 113 -12.00 -1.37 -2.94
C ARG A 113 -12.32 -0.64 -1.65
N ASN A 114 -12.64 -1.36 -0.58
CA ASN A 114 -12.73 -0.85 0.79
C ASN A 114 -11.57 -1.38 1.63
N PHE A 115 -10.88 -0.50 2.34
CA PHE A 115 -9.92 -0.84 3.38
C PHE A 115 -10.51 -0.53 4.75
N ASP A 116 -10.77 -1.58 5.53
CA ASP A 116 -11.33 -1.47 6.88
C ASP A 116 -10.24 -1.79 7.90
N PHE A 117 -10.07 -0.94 8.92
CA PHE A 117 -9.02 -1.11 9.92
C PHE A 117 -9.31 -0.40 11.24
N ASN A 118 -8.58 -0.78 12.32
CA ASN A 118 -8.75 -0.19 13.66
C ASN A 118 -8.31 1.26 13.74
N SER A 119 -7.23 1.61 13.04
CA SER A 119 -6.72 2.97 12.95
C SER A 119 -5.91 3.14 11.67
N ALA A 120 -6.03 4.27 11.00
CA ALA A 120 -5.30 4.50 9.76
C ALA A 120 -4.87 5.95 9.59
N THR A 121 -3.62 6.13 9.18
CA THR A 121 -3.13 7.32 8.51
C THR A 121 -2.69 6.90 7.11
N GLY A 122 -3.57 7.10 6.14
CA GLY A 122 -3.37 6.74 4.74
C GLY A 122 -2.56 7.80 3.99
N ILE A 123 -1.58 7.36 3.21
CA ILE A 123 -0.93 8.21 2.21
C ILE A 123 -1.30 7.68 0.83
N VAL A 124 -1.97 8.51 0.06
CA VAL A 124 -2.14 8.35 -1.39
C VAL A 124 -0.87 8.90 -2.03
N LEU A 125 -0.05 8.00 -2.56
CA LEU A 125 1.21 8.33 -3.19
C LEU A 125 1.05 8.29 -4.71
N HIS A 126 1.28 9.43 -5.37
CA HIS A 126 1.45 9.54 -6.81
C HIS A 126 2.94 9.44 -7.14
N THR A 127 3.33 8.40 -7.86
CA THR A 127 4.72 8.20 -8.27
C THR A 127 4.86 8.35 -9.77
N VAL A 128 5.73 9.27 -10.20
CA VAL A 128 6.19 9.42 -11.59
C VAL A 128 7.63 8.94 -11.63
N PRO A 129 7.88 7.62 -11.87
CA PRO A 129 9.20 7.04 -11.77
C PRO A 129 10.05 7.34 -13.00
N GLU A 130 11.39 7.27 -12.88
CA GLU A 130 12.29 7.32 -14.03
C GLU A 130 12.18 6.07 -14.91
N GLN A 131 11.76 4.95 -14.32
CA GLN A 131 11.57 3.66 -15.01
C GLN A 131 10.30 2.98 -14.51
N GLY A 132 9.54 2.38 -15.42
CA GLY A 132 8.27 1.75 -15.13
C GLY A 132 7.07 2.68 -15.32
N TYR A 133 5.92 2.24 -14.83
CA TYR A 133 4.66 2.95 -15.00
C TYR A 133 4.40 3.94 -13.87
N GLU A 134 3.75 5.04 -14.20
CA GLU A 134 3.18 5.99 -13.26
C GLU A 134 2.07 5.32 -12.43
N THR A 135 2.04 5.60 -11.12
CA THR A 135 1.16 4.89 -10.20
C THR A 135 0.49 5.82 -9.19
N TYR A 136 -0.74 5.47 -8.79
CA TYR A 136 -1.35 5.91 -7.54
C TYR A 136 -1.41 4.70 -6.62
N THR A 137 -0.75 4.77 -5.45
CA THR A 137 -0.77 3.71 -4.43
C THR A 137 -1.22 4.26 -3.09
N THR A 138 -1.78 3.41 -2.22
CA THR A 138 -2.13 3.83 -0.85
C THR A 138 -1.50 2.89 0.16
N PHE A 139 -0.98 3.47 1.23
CA PHE A 139 -0.43 2.71 2.34
C PHE A 139 -0.83 3.32 3.70
N ASN A 140 -1.11 2.46 4.67
CA ASN A 140 -1.34 2.86 6.06
C ASN A 140 0.01 3.00 6.78
N THR A 141 0.40 4.22 7.11
CA THR A 141 1.70 4.50 7.75
C THR A 141 1.85 3.91 9.14
N ASN A 142 0.75 3.51 9.79
CA ASN A 142 0.81 2.80 11.06
C ASN A 142 1.58 1.48 10.96
N PHE A 143 1.61 0.86 9.77
CA PHE A 143 2.39 -0.36 9.51
C PHE A 143 3.90 -0.12 9.35
N LEU A 144 4.34 1.13 9.20
CA LEU A 144 5.77 1.47 9.18
C LEU A 144 6.41 1.54 10.57
N GLY A 145 5.62 1.35 11.64
CA GLY A 145 6.14 1.35 13.01
C GLY A 145 6.54 2.75 13.54
N PHE A 146 6.04 3.81 12.92
CA PHE A 146 6.34 5.20 13.37
C PHE A 146 5.65 5.60 14.67
N GLY A 147 4.76 4.74 15.18
CA GLY A 147 4.01 4.96 16.41
C GLY A 147 2.63 5.59 16.19
N ASP A 148 1.77 5.44 17.19
CA ASP A 148 0.41 5.99 17.16
C ASP A 148 0.45 7.52 17.10
N GLY A 149 -0.42 8.08 16.25
CA GLY A 149 -0.50 9.53 16.08
C GLY A 149 0.61 10.16 15.23
N TRP A 150 1.47 9.35 14.58
CA TRP A 150 2.41 9.89 13.62
C TRP A 150 1.66 10.42 12.38
N LEU A 151 2.05 11.63 11.95
CA LEU A 151 1.46 12.28 10.79
C LEU A 151 2.59 12.71 9.83
N PRO A 152 2.36 12.70 8.50
CA PRO A 152 3.35 13.13 7.52
C PRO A 152 3.43 14.67 7.44
N GLU A 153 3.53 15.31 8.59
CA GLU A 153 3.57 16.76 8.76
C GLU A 153 4.97 17.23 9.19
N GLY A 154 5.40 18.36 8.65
CA GLY A 154 6.77 18.84 8.81
C GLY A 154 7.80 18.08 7.96
N MET A 155 8.91 18.72 7.64
CA MET A 155 9.91 18.26 6.67
C MET A 155 10.43 16.84 6.97
N GLN A 156 10.72 16.55 8.24
CA GLN A 156 11.26 15.25 8.64
C GLN A 156 10.25 14.11 8.39
N ASN A 157 8.99 14.28 8.83
CA ASN A 157 7.97 13.27 8.68
C ASN A 157 7.55 13.10 7.21
N GLN A 158 7.53 14.19 6.43
CA GLN A 158 7.30 14.12 4.98
C GLN A 158 8.39 13.31 4.30
N PHE A 159 9.65 13.50 4.69
CA PHE A 159 10.75 12.69 4.18
C PHE A 159 10.63 11.21 4.60
N MET A 160 10.25 10.93 5.86
CA MET A 160 9.98 9.56 6.31
C MET A 160 8.82 8.91 5.56
N ALA A 161 7.84 9.69 5.11
CA ALA A 161 6.71 9.21 4.31
C ALA A 161 7.14 8.62 2.96
N LEU A 162 8.34 8.96 2.44
CA LEU A 162 8.91 8.35 1.24
C LEU A 162 9.12 6.83 1.36
N ALA A 163 9.10 6.28 2.57
CA ALA A 163 9.10 4.83 2.75
C ALA A 163 7.91 4.16 2.02
N THR A 164 6.79 4.86 1.81
CA THR A 164 5.63 4.37 1.05
C THR A 164 5.91 4.15 -0.44
N LEU A 165 7.05 4.59 -0.99
CA LEU A 165 7.52 4.19 -2.32
C LEU A 165 7.72 2.67 -2.48
N PHE A 166 7.92 1.97 -1.36
CA PHE A 166 8.26 0.55 -1.32
C PHE A 166 7.14 -0.34 -0.78
N PHE A 167 6.05 0.25 -0.29
CA PHE A 167 4.94 -0.47 0.33
C PHE A 167 3.61 0.09 -0.15
N ALA A 168 2.68 -0.78 -0.51
CA ALA A 168 1.31 -0.42 -0.86
C ALA A 168 0.31 -1.46 -0.35
N LEU A 169 -0.92 -1.04 -0.05
CA LEU A 169 -2.06 -1.92 0.23
C LEU A 169 -3.00 -2.01 -0.96
N ASP A 170 -2.98 -1.01 -1.80
CA ASP A 170 -3.78 -0.92 -3.01
C ASP A 170 -3.20 0.12 -3.97
N GLY A 171 -3.65 0.09 -5.22
CA GLY A 171 -3.26 1.08 -6.20
C GLY A 171 -3.67 0.74 -7.63
N ILE A 172 -3.41 1.70 -8.50
CA ILE A 172 -3.62 1.62 -9.95
C ILE A 172 -2.43 2.25 -10.68
N ASN A 173 -2.12 1.77 -11.88
CA ASN A 173 -1.14 2.39 -12.75
C ASN A 173 -1.76 3.02 -14.01
N GLU A 174 -0.96 3.78 -14.73
CA GLU A 174 -1.35 4.47 -15.97
C GLU A 174 -1.80 3.55 -17.12
N LYS A 175 -1.57 2.24 -17.00
CA LYS A 175 -2.01 1.22 -17.98
C LYS A 175 -3.36 0.62 -17.62
N GLY A 176 -3.92 0.95 -16.45
CA GLY A 176 -5.19 0.41 -15.97
C GLY A 176 -5.06 -0.95 -15.29
N LEU A 177 -3.87 -1.33 -14.81
CA LEU A 177 -3.75 -2.43 -13.86
C LEU A 177 -4.07 -1.91 -12.47
N ALA A 178 -4.99 -2.55 -11.77
CA ALA A 178 -5.33 -2.28 -10.37
C ALA A 178 -5.02 -3.50 -9.50
N VAL A 179 -4.49 -3.26 -8.31
CA VAL A 179 -4.16 -4.28 -7.32
C VAL A 179 -4.65 -3.84 -5.95
N ALA A 180 -5.29 -4.73 -5.21
CA ALA A 180 -5.66 -4.50 -3.81
C ALA A 180 -5.24 -5.72 -2.97
N ASP A 181 -4.61 -5.46 -1.83
CA ASP A 181 -4.30 -6.44 -0.80
C ASP A 181 -5.45 -6.57 0.19
N LEU A 182 -5.83 -7.81 0.50
CA LEU A 182 -6.82 -8.14 1.50
C LEU A 182 -6.28 -9.26 2.39
N MET A 183 -6.70 -9.31 3.65
CA MET A 183 -6.46 -10.49 4.46
C MET A 183 -7.29 -11.67 3.97
N ALA A 184 -6.67 -12.85 3.93
CA ALA A 184 -7.33 -14.08 3.50
C ALA A 184 -8.06 -14.83 4.63
N GLY A 185 -8.09 -14.26 5.85
CA GLY A 185 -8.94 -14.73 6.94
C GLY A 185 -8.37 -15.86 7.81
N ASP A 186 -7.07 -16.19 7.68
CA ASP A 186 -6.35 -17.03 8.64
C ASP A 186 -4.93 -16.50 8.92
N ASP A 187 -4.19 -17.18 9.80
CA ASP A 187 -2.83 -16.80 10.21
C ASP A 187 -1.74 -17.51 9.37
N ALA A 188 -2.11 -18.21 8.31
CA ALA A 188 -1.18 -18.97 7.49
C ALA A 188 -0.31 -18.04 6.65
N GLN A 189 0.94 -17.86 7.05
CA GLN A 189 1.89 -17.01 6.35
C GLN A 189 2.60 -17.77 5.24
N THR A 190 2.91 -17.07 4.16
CA THR A 190 3.69 -17.56 3.02
C THR A 190 5.13 -17.10 3.15
N HIS A 191 6.07 -18.04 2.96
CA HIS A 191 7.50 -17.77 3.00
C HIS A 191 8.23 -18.65 1.97
N GLN A 192 8.06 -18.31 0.68
CA GLN A 192 8.71 -19.02 -0.41
C GLN A 192 10.24 -18.89 -0.33
N ASP A 193 10.96 -19.93 -0.69
CA ASP A 193 12.42 -19.98 -0.68
C ASP A 193 12.93 -20.79 -1.89
N SER A 194 12.68 -20.28 -3.09
CA SER A 194 13.09 -20.92 -4.36
C SER A 194 14.37 -20.32 -4.93
N GLY A 195 14.95 -19.32 -4.28
CA GLY A 195 16.16 -18.63 -4.69
C GLY A 195 15.93 -17.47 -5.67
N LYS A 196 14.68 -17.04 -5.83
CA LYS A 196 14.31 -15.85 -6.59
C LYS A 196 14.45 -14.60 -5.71
N PRO A 197 14.44 -13.39 -6.31
CA PRO A 197 14.32 -12.17 -5.52
C PRO A 197 13.07 -12.23 -4.62
N SER A 198 13.22 -11.81 -3.37
CA SER A 198 12.15 -11.89 -2.37
C SER A 198 11.43 -10.56 -2.22
N LEU A 199 10.11 -10.59 -2.14
CA LEU A 199 9.30 -9.42 -1.79
C LEU A 199 8.26 -9.79 -0.73
N THR A 200 7.90 -8.81 0.09
CA THR A 200 6.76 -8.95 1.00
C THR A 200 5.44 -8.67 0.27
N THR A 201 4.32 -9.10 0.85
CA THR A 201 2.98 -8.90 0.27
C THR A 201 2.72 -7.43 -0.04
N THR A 202 3.04 -6.51 0.85
CA THR A 202 2.82 -5.07 0.59
C THR A 202 3.82 -4.49 -0.42
N SER A 203 5.06 -4.98 -0.45
CA SER A 203 6.07 -4.51 -1.40
C SER A 203 5.82 -5.04 -2.82
N ALA A 204 5.31 -6.26 -2.97
CA ALA A 204 5.00 -6.84 -4.27
C ALA A 204 3.98 -6.00 -5.07
N ILE A 205 3.04 -5.32 -4.42
CA ILE A 205 2.06 -4.45 -5.09
C ILE A 205 2.77 -3.33 -5.85
N CYS A 206 3.75 -2.67 -5.23
CA CYS A 206 4.55 -1.65 -5.90
C CYS A 206 5.29 -2.23 -7.13
N TYR A 207 5.83 -3.46 -7.00
CA TYR A 207 6.50 -4.15 -8.10
C TYR A 207 5.56 -4.45 -9.27
N LEU A 208 4.36 -4.96 -8.98
CA LEU A 208 3.35 -5.23 -10.01
C LEU A 208 2.92 -3.96 -10.72
N LEU A 209 2.52 -2.93 -9.99
CA LEU A 209 1.99 -1.70 -10.57
C LEU A 209 3.04 -0.96 -11.41
N LYS A 210 4.32 -1.04 -11.07
CA LYS A 210 5.40 -0.42 -11.85
C LYS A 210 5.76 -1.17 -13.12
N ASN A 211 5.49 -2.49 -13.21
CA ASN A 211 6.06 -3.32 -14.26
C ASN A 211 5.04 -4.13 -15.08
N ALA A 212 3.79 -4.20 -14.66
CA ALA A 212 2.74 -4.94 -15.36
C ALA A 212 1.63 -4.00 -15.85
N ALA A 213 1.14 -4.22 -17.07
CA ALA A 213 -0.02 -3.55 -17.66
C ALA A 213 -1.28 -4.42 -17.62
N THR A 214 -1.12 -5.74 -17.48
CA THR A 214 -2.20 -6.74 -17.55
C THR A 214 -2.13 -7.72 -16.39
N VAL A 215 -3.25 -8.40 -16.12
CA VAL A 215 -3.31 -9.49 -15.14
C VAL A 215 -2.29 -10.58 -15.47
N ASP A 216 -2.14 -10.96 -16.74
CA ASP A 216 -1.17 -12.00 -17.15
C ASP A 216 0.27 -11.59 -16.80
N GLU A 217 0.65 -10.36 -17.12
CA GLU A 217 1.98 -9.83 -16.77
C GLU A 217 2.18 -9.77 -15.25
N ALA A 218 1.16 -9.36 -14.49
CA ALA A 218 1.21 -9.36 -13.03
C ALA A 218 1.40 -10.77 -12.45
N LEU A 219 0.70 -11.77 -12.99
CA LEU A 219 0.86 -13.16 -12.59
C LEU A 219 2.27 -13.70 -12.91
N ASP A 220 2.84 -13.33 -14.05
CA ASP A 220 4.20 -13.73 -14.42
C ASP A 220 5.25 -13.07 -13.52
N LEU A 221 5.05 -11.81 -13.14
CA LEU A 221 5.91 -11.13 -12.15
C LEU A 221 5.82 -11.81 -10.78
N LEU A 222 4.64 -12.17 -10.29
CA LEU A 222 4.47 -12.91 -9.04
C LEU A 222 5.17 -14.28 -9.08
N ARG A 223 5.16 -14.98 -10.21
CA ARG A 223 5.90 -16.23 -10.40
C ARG A 223 7.42 -16.03 -10.43
N SER A 224 7.90 -14.83 -10.72
CA SER A 224 9.33 -14.51 -10.83
C SER A 224 9.99 -14.15 -9.49
N ILE A 225 9.24 -14.04 -8.42
CA ILE A 225 9.70 -13.69 -7.08
C ILE A 225 9.39 -14.79 -6.06
N ASP A 226 10.03 -14.73 -4.90
CA ASP A 226 9.66 -15.46 -3.69
C ASP A 226 8.83 -14.53 -2.79
N MET A 227 7.57 -14.91 -2.56
CA MET A 227 6.61 -14.15 -1.77
C MET A 227 6.78 -14.43 -0.27
N HIS A 228 6.74 -13.36 0.54
CA HIS A 228 6.75 -13.43 1.99
C HIS A 228 5.61 -12.62 2.58
N SER A 229 4.81 -13.23 3.46
CA SER A 229 3.78 -12.49 4.19
C SER A 229 4.42 -11.45 5.10
N ASP A 230 3.84 -10.26 5.12
CA ASP A 230 4.11 -9.23 6.13
C ASP A 230 2.81 -8.87 6.88
N ILE A 231 2.89 -7.91 7.82
CA ILE A 231 1.74 -7.51 8.66
C ILE A 231 1.17 -8.66 9.52
N GLY A 232 1.79 -9.84 9.52
CA GLY A 232 1.47 -10.94 10.45
C GLY A 232 0.22 -11.75 10.12
N ALA A 233 -0.25 -11.73 8.86
CA ALA A 233 -1.45 -12.43 8.42
C ALA A 233 -1.27 -13.13 7.06
N ALA A 234 -2.21 -13.99 6.70
CA ALA A 234 -2.37 -14.45 5.34
C ALA A 234 -3.01 -13.37 4.48
N HIS A 235 -2.49 -13.22 3.27
CA HIS A 235 -2.92 -12.20 2.32
C HIS A 235 -3.36 -12.83 1.00
N HIS A 236 -4.28 -12.15 0.31
CA HIS A 236 -4.59 -12.40 -1.09
C HIS A 236 -4.74 -11.10 -1.86
N TYR A 237 -4.49 -11.14 -3.16
CA TYR A 237 -4.61 -9.98 -4.03
C TYR A 237 -5.85 -10.06 -4.90
N ALA A 238 -6.63 -8.98 -4.93
CA ALA A 238 -7.54 -8.74 -6.06
C ALA A 238 -6.77 -7.97 -7.13
N ILE A 239 -6.68 -8.51 -8.34
CA ILE A 239 -5.97 -7.91 -9.48
C ILE A 239 -6.93 -7.83 -10.65
N ALA A 240 -7.08 -6.63 -11.24
CA ALA A 240 -7.89 -6.41 -12.42
C ALA A 240 -7.17 -5.51 -13.42
N ASP A 241 -7.49 -5.66 -14.71
CA ASP A 241 -6.91 -4.86 -15.78
C ASP A 241 -7.97 -4.24 -16.72
N ALA A 242 -7.52 -3.36 -17.61
CA ALA A 242 -8.34 -2.65 -18.58
C ALA A 242 -9.09 -3.57 -19.57
N SER A 243 -8.72 -4.85 -19.70
CA SER A 243 -9.48 -5.83 -20.50
C SER A 243 -10.74 -6.32 -19.80
N GLY A 244 -10.84 -6.09 -18.48
CA GLY A 244 -11.89 -6.57 -17.60
C GLY A 244 -11.61 -7.96 -17.04
N ARG A 245 -10.41 -8.50 -17.22
CA ARG A 245 -9.98 -9.68 -16.48
C ARG A 245 -9.79 -9.32 -15.02
N SER A 246 -10.30 -10.17 -14.13
CA SER A 246 -10.21 -9.99 -12.68
C SER A 246 -9.92 -11.33 -12.03
N VAL A 247 -8.88 -11.37 -11.18
CA VAL A 247 -8.44 -12.58 -10.47
C VAL A 247 -8.19 -12.27 -8.99
N VAL A 248 -8.30 -13.32 -8.17
CA VAL A 248 -7.82 -13.34 -6.80
C VAL A 248 -6.62 -14.27 -6.75
N VAL A 249 -5.48 -13.77 -6.26
CA VAL A 249 -4.26 -14.56 -6.08
C VAL A 249 -4.09 -14.85 -4.60
N GLU A 250 -4.04 -16.12 -4.27
CA GLU A 250 -3.92 -16.66 -2.92
C GLU A 250 -2.67 -17.52 -2.79
N TYR A 251 -2.20 -17.69 -1.56
CA TYR A 251 -1.06 -18.55 -1.27
C TYR A 251 -1.48 -19.63 -0.27
N VAL A 252 -1.29 -20.90 -0.64
CA VAL A 252 -1.59 -22.04 0.19
C VAL A 252 -0.37 -22.96 0.23
N GLU A 253 0.19 -23.18 1.43
CA GLU A 253 1.42 -23.97 1.60
C GLU A 253 2.54 -23.51 0.65
N ASP A 254 2.80 -22.20 0.62
CA ASP A 254 3.78 -21.52 -0.24
C ASP A 254 3.54 -21.67 -1.76
N ARG A 255 2.36 -22.14 -2.17
CA ARG A 255 1.97 -22.25 -3.60
C ARG A 255 0.99 -21.15 -3.95
N MET A 256 1.25 -20.52 -5.09
CA MET A 256 0.37 -19.51 -5.65
C MET A 256 -0.84 -20.19 -6.32
N GLU A 257 -2.03 -19.86 -5.86
CA GLU A 257 -3.32 -20.24 -6.43
C GLU A 257 -3.96 -19.01 -7.08
N VAL A 258 -4.60 -19.21 -8.23
CA VAL A 258 -5.25 -18.12 -8.99
C VAL A 258 -6.72 -18.49 -9.22
N VAL A 259 -7.60 -17.61 -8.78
CA VAL A 259 -9.06 -17.80 -8.93
C VAL A 259 -9.62 -16.67 -9.77
N GLU A 260 -10.29 -16.98 -10.88
CA GLU A 260 -11.05 -15.97 -11.64
C GLU A 260 -12.25 -15.54 -10.79
N SER A 261 -12.26 -14.30 -10.32
CA SER A 261 -13.35 -13.73 -9.52
C SER A 261 -13.44 -12.23 -9.69
N ALA A 262 -14.65 -11.73 -9.82
CA ALA A 262 -14.93 -10.30 -9.86
C ALA A 262 -15.09 -9.68 -8.45
N ALA A 263 -15.31 -10.48 -7.42
CA ALA A 263 -15.50 -10.01 -6.05
C ALA A 263 -14.67 -10.82 -5.07
N VAL A 264 -14.23 -10.18 -3.98
CA VAL A 264 -13.52 -10.82 -2.89
C VAL A 264 -13.72 -10.04 -1.58
N ALA A 265 -13.72 -10.78 -0.47
CA ALA A 265 -13.67 -10.25 0.89
C ALA A 265 -12.59 -11.03 1.68
N ASN A 266 -12.71 -11.17 3.00
CA ASN A 266 -11.67 -11.73 3.85
C ASN A 266 -11.80 -13.25 4.07
N HIS A 267 -11.92 -14.03 3.01
CA HIS A 267 -11.90 -15.49 3.06
C HIS A 267 -11.32 -16.06 1.78
N TYR A 268 -10.79 -17.27 1.85
CA TYR A 268 -10.21 -17.96 0.69
C TYR A 268 -11.26 -18.37 -0.33
N LEU A 269 -10.95 -18.18 -1.61
CA LEU A 269 -11.77 -18.59 -2.75
C LEU A 269 -11.22 -19.83 -3.46
N CYS A 270 -9.92 -20.15 -3.31
CA CYS A 270 -9.32 -21.32 -3.95
C CYS A 270 -9.84 -22.63 -3.35
N ALA A 271 -9.92 -23.67 -4.18
CA ALA A 271 -10.47 -24.96 -3.80
C ALA A 271 -9.73 -25.61 -2.60
N ALA A 272 -8.43 -25.34 -2.43
CA ALA A 272 -7.60 -25.91 -1.37
C ALA A 272 -7.99 -25.40 0.04
N LYS A 273 -8.54 -24.17 0.13
CA LYS A 273 -8.95 -23.54 1.40
C LYS A 273 -10.32 -22.87 1.31
N LEU A 274 -11.19 -23.31 0.43
CA LEU A 274 -12.48 -22.68 0.17
C LEU A 274 -13.25 -22.35 1.45
N ASN A 275 -13.66 -21.07 1.60
CA ASN A 275 -14.38 -20.52 2.74
C ASN A 275 -13.60 -20.49 4.07
N VAL A 276 -12.32 -20.84 4.11
CA VAL A 276 -11.51 -20.58 5.30
C VAL A 276 -11.43 -19.07 5.51
N GLY A 277 -11.66 -18.61 6.73
CA GLY A 277 -11.75 -17.18 7.08
C GLY A 277 -13.14 -16.57 6.94
N LEU A 278 -14.11 -17.28 6.36
CA LEU A 278 -15.48 -16.79 6.30
C LEU A 278 -16.05 -16.64 7.73
N VAL A 279 -16.40 -15.42 8.09
CA VAL A 279 -16.97 -15.09 9.41
C VAL A 279 -18.50 -15.19 9.32
N GLU A 280 -19.13 -15.89 10.28
CA GLU A 280 -20.59 -15.97 10.37
C GLU A 280 -21.19 -14.55 10.50
N GLY A 281 -22.14 -14.23 9.62
CA GLY A 281 -22.77 -12.91 9.56
C GLY A 281 -22.03 -11.87 8.70
N ASP A 282 -20.86 -12.19 8.14
CA ASP A 282 -20.25 -11.35 7.11
C ASP A 282 -20.95 -11.60 5.77
N HIS A 283 -21.72 -10.62 5.33
CA HIS A 283 -22.49 -10.70 4.09
C HIS A 283 -21.87 -9.86 2.96
N ARG A 284 -20.66 -9.29 3.14
CA ARG A 284 -20.05 -8.37 2.17
C ARG A 284 -19.82 -9.05 0.82
N TYR A 285 -19.21 -10.23 0.82
CA TYR A 285 -18.98 -11.01 -0.40
C TYR A 285 -20.27 -11.37 -1.12
N ASP A 286 -21.23 -11.95 -0.38
CA ASP A 286 -22.55 -12.32 -0.93
C ASP A 286 -23.32 -11.11 -1.46
N TYR A 287 -23.22 -9.96 -0.81
CA TYR A 287 -23.84 -8.73 -1.27
C TYR A 287 -23.26 -8.30 -2.62
N LEU A 288 -21.92 -8.25 -2.73
CA LEU A 288 -21.24 -7.86 -3.96
C LEU A 288 -21.55 -8.81 -5.11
N PHE A 289 -21.60 -10.12 -4.86
CA PHE A 289 -22.03 -11.09 -5.87
C PHE A 289 -23.47 -10.88 -6.33
N ARG A 290 -24.39 -10.63 -5.40
CA ARG A 290 -25.79 -10.30 -5.78
C ARG A 290 -25.88 -9.03 -6.63
N GLN A 291 -25.01 -8.04 -6.41
CA GLN A 291 -24.97 -6.85 -7.28
C GLN A 291 -24.50 -7.21 -8.69
N ILE A 292 -23.48 -8.07 -8.82
CA ILE A 292 -23.03 -8.60 -10.13
C ILE A 292 -24.19 -9.29 -10.83
N ASP A 293 -24.88 -10.20 -10.17
CA ASP A 293 -26.01 -10.94 -10.73
C ASP A 293 -27.17 -10.02 -11.15
N ALA A 294 -27.51 -9.05 -10.30
CA ALA A 294 -28.62 -8.12 -10.53
C ALA A 294 -28.35 -7.16 -11.71
N THR A 295 -27.09 -6.82 -11.98
CA THR A 295 -26.69 -5.89 -13.03
C THR A 295 -26.11 -6.57 -14.27
N GLY A 296 -25.96 -7.89 -14.24
CA GLY A 296 -25.24 -8.65 -15.26
C GLY A 296 -23.77 -8.29 -15.35
N GLY A 297 -23.17 -7.83 -14.22
CA GLY A 297 -21.78 -7.40 -14.13
C GLY A 297 -21.51 -6.04 -14.76
N VAL A 298 -22.55 -5.23 -15.00
CA VAL A 298 -22.42 -3.88 -15.60
C VAL A 298 -22.90 -2.82 -14.62
N MET A 299 -22.01 -1.93 -14.22
CA MET A 299 -22.28 -0.81 -13.30
C MET A 299 -21.56 0.45 -13.77
N ASP A 300 -22.18 1.60 -13.66
CA ASP A 300 -21.47 2.86 -13.75
C ASP A 300 -20.71 3.19 -12.45
N ALA A 301 -19.92 4.24 -12.44
CA ALA A 301 -19.10 4.62 -11.29
C ALA A 301 -19.95 4.94 -10.04
N GLN A 302 -21.15 5.49 -10.22
CA GLN A 302 -22.06 5.76 -9.10
C GLN A 302 -22.59 4.45 -8.50
N GLN A 303 -23.07 3.54 -9.33
CA GLN A 303 -23.58 2.23 -8.89
C GLN A 303 -22.50 1.42 -8.16
N LEU A 304 -21.26 1.42 -8.67
CA LEU A 304 -20.13 0.78 -8.00
C LEU A 304 -19.83 1.47 -6.65
N THR A 305 -19.83 2.81 -6.60
CA THR A 305 -19.64 3.56 -5.35
C THR A 305 -20.73 3.19 -4.32
N GLU A 306 -22.00 3.12 -4.73
CA GLU A 306 -23.13 2.71 -3.89
C GLU A 306 -22.97 1.26 -3.39
N ALA A 307 -22.51 0.34 -4.24
CA ALA A 307 -22.24 -1.05 -3.85
C ALA A 307 -21.11 -1.13 -2.81
N MET A 308 -20.01 -0.38 -3.01
CA MET A 308 -18.91 -0.32 -2.05
C MET A 308 -19.34 0.38 -0.74
N ALA A 309 -20.16 1.42 -0.82
CA ALA A 309 -20.72 2.08 0.36
C ALA A 309 -21.60 1.14 1.20
N ALA A 310 -22.39 0.30 0.55
CA ALA A 310 -23.28 -0.66 1.21
C ALA A 310 -22.53 -1.74 2.01
N VAL A 311 -21.30 -2.11 1.59
CA VAL A 311 -20.44 -3.08 2.28
C VAL A 311 -19.34 -2.42 3.12
N SER A 312 -19.29 -1.09 3.17
CA SER A 312 -18.35 -0.36 4.01
C SER A 312 -18.70 -0.51 5.48
N GLN A 313 -17.67 -0.63 6.34
CA GLN A 313 -17.83 -0.87 7.76
C GLN A 313 -17.97 0.44 8.52
N PRO A 314 -18.99 0.58 9.41
CA PRO A 314 -19.12 1.76 10.26
C PRO A 314 -18.05 1.80 11.35
N GLU A 315 -17.71 3.00 11.78
CA GLU A 315 -16.85 3.21 12.95
C GLU A 315 -17.52 2.62 14.22
N GLN A 316 -16.70 2.00 15.07
CA GLN A 316 -17.06 1.59 16.41
C GLN A 316 -16.14 2.34 17.37
N GLU A 317 -16.67 3.37 18.02
CA GLU A 317 -15.92 4.31 18.86
C GLU A 317 -14.96 3.59 19.83
N GLY A 318 -13.68 3.95 19.77
CA GLY A 318 -12.63 3.42 20.63
C GLY A 318 -12.21 1.97 20.36
N LYS A 319 -12.72 1.33 19.29
CA LYS A 319 -12.41 -0.08 18.96
C LYS A 319 -12.00 -0.30 17.51
N PHE A 320 -12.71 0.29 16.59
CA PHE A 320 -12.56 0.01 15.16
C PHE A 320 -12.90 1.26 14.35
N LEU A 321 -11.95 1.73 13.54
CA LEU A 321 -12.18 2.90 12.69
C LEU A 321 -13.25 2.65 11.62
N GLY A 322 -13.43 1.39 11.22
CA GLY A 322 -14.28 1.05 10.10
C GLY A 322 -13.54 1.18 8.77
N THR A 323 -14.26 1.50 7.69
CA THR A 323 -13.65 1.75 6.39
C THR A 323 -12.86 3.04 6.42
N ALA A 324 -11.52 2.91 6.44
CA ALA A 324 -10.60 4.04 6.47
C ALA A 324 -10.58 4.79 5.14
N TRP A 325 -10.62 4.05 4.02
CA TRP A 325 -10.84 4.62 2.69
C TRP A 325 -11.55 3.64 1.76
N THR A 326 -12.28 4.22 0.82
CA THR A 326 -12.81 3.52 -0.35
C THR A 326 -12.14 4.09 -1.60
N MET A 327 -11.74 3.21 -2.52
CA MET A 327 -11.26 3.57 -3.85
C MET A 327 -12.26 3.10 -4.90
N VAL A 328 -12.52 3.95 -5.88
CA VAL A 328 -13.16 3.59 -7.14
C VAL A 328 -12.17 3.92 -8.25
N MET A 329 -11.60 2.89 -8.84
CA MET A 329 -10.60 2.97 -9.90
C MET A 329 -11.28 2.75 -11.25
N ASP A 330 -11.15 3.72 -12.15
CA ASP A 330 -11.45 3.53 -13.56
C ASP A 330 -10.20 2.99 -14.24
N LEU A 331 -10.34 1.87 -14.92
CA LEU A 331 -9.22 1.22 -15.62
C LEU A 331 -9.16 1.64 -17.11
N THR A 332 -10.19 2.37 -17.60
CA THR A 332 -10.36 2.71 -19.02
C THR A 332 -11.13 4.02 -19.31
N PRO A 333 -10.55 5.22 -19.22
CA PRO A 333 -9.13 5.58 -19.01
C PRO A 333 -8.74 5.54 -17.52
N PRO A 334 -7.46 5.23 -17.21
CA PRO A 334 -7.04 5.06 -15.83
C PRO A 334 -7.21 6.34 -14.99
N SER A 335 -7.91 6.20 -13.87
CA SER A 335 -8.07 7.24 -12.85
C SER A 335 -8.54 6.62 -11.54
N VAL A 336 -8.49 7.37 -10.45
CA VAL A 336 -8.95 6.89 -9.15
C VAL A 336 -9.68 7.97 -8.37
N THR A 337 -10.76 7.58 -7.73
CA THR A 337 -11.52 8.42 -6.79
C THR A 337 -11.45 7.81 -5.40
N TYR A 338 -11.01 8.60 -4.43
CA TYR A 338 -10.95 8.23 -3.02
C TYR A 338 -12.08 8.84 -2.22
N TYR A 339 -12.57 8.08 -1.26
CA TYR A 339 -13.50 8.52 -0.22
C TYR A 339 -12.89 8.18 1.14
N SER A 340 -12.69 9.19 1.99
CA SER A 340 -12.16 9.01 3.34
C SER A 340 -13.28 8.67 4.32
N ARG A 341 -13.07 7.68 5.19
CA ARG A 341 -13.94 7.37 6.34
C ARG A 341 -15.43 7.37 6.00
N ARG A 342 -15.80 6.78 4.86
CA ARG A 342 -17.19 6.69 4.40
C ARG A 342 -17.87 8.04 4.06
N HIS A 343 -17.07 9.11 3.86
CA HIS A 343 -17.60 10.39 3.36
C HIS A 343 -17.79 10.32 1.84
N PHE A 344 -18.78 9.57 1.39
CA PHE A 344 -19.07 9.38 -0.04
C PHE A 344 -19.59 10.63 -0.74
N ASP A 345 -19.93 11.68 0.02
CA ASP A 345 -20.27 13.01 -0.46
C ASP A 345 -19.06 13.91 -0.74
N LYS A 346 -17.84 13.45 -0.39
CA LYS A 346 -16.60 14.22 -0.52
C LYS A 346 -15.52 13.44 -1.29
N PRO A 347 -15.64 13.28 -2.61
CA PRO A 347 -14.66 12.57 -3.41
C PRO A 347 -13.36 13.36 -3.60
N PHE A 348 -12.23 12.62 -3.67
CA PHE A 348 -10.93 13.11 -4.12
C PHE A 348 -10.56 12.36 -5.39
N HIS A 349 -10.61 13.03 -6.53
CA HIS A 349 -10.34 12.42 -7.83
C HIS A 349 -8.93 12.74 -8.31
N PHE A 350 -8.24 11.71 -8.85
CA PHE A 350 -6.92 11.80 -9.45
C PHE A 350 -6.91 11.06 -10.79
N SER A 351 -6.26 11.66 -11.78
CA SER A 351 -6.07 11.06 -13.11
C SER A 351 -4.61 11.16 -13.52
N PHE A 352 -4.17 10.24 -14.36
CA PHE A 352 -2.86 10.33 -14.97
C PHE A 352 -2.86 11.44 -16.00
N GLU A 353 -1.91 12.37 -15.89
CA GLU A 353 -1.78 13.45 -16.87
C GLU A 353 -1.39 12.83 -18.23
N ARG A 354 -2.18 13.11 -19.26
CA ARG A 354 -1.81 12.84 -20.65
C ARG A 354 -1.38 14.16 -21.26
N GLU A 355 -0.11 14.27 -21.62
CA GLU A 355 0.37 15.34 -22.49
C GLU A 355 -0.29 15.27 -23.88
#